data_b4ab47754bb30d5cf82b2cddf053de93
#
_entry.id   b4ab47754bb30d5cf82b2cddf053de93
#
_cell.length_a   1.000
_cell.length_b   1.000
_cell.length_c   1.000
_cell.angle_alpha   90.00
_cell.angle_beta   90.00
_cell.angle_gamma   90.00
#
_symmetry.space_group_name_H-M   'P 1'
#
loop_
_entity.id
_entity.type
_entity.pdbx_description
1 polymer ?
#
loop_
_entity_poly.entity_id
_entity_poly.type
_entity_poly.pdbx_seq_one_letter_code
_entity_poly.pdbx_strand_id
1 'polypeptide(L)'
;MVVAVLGASPKAERFSHKAAVMLQDFGHRVVPVNPYHPXVAGLTCXPSLSALDXGSXDTVTVYMREALLAPHAXELLALMPRRIIFNPGSEAPALAKTLREXGIECVDACTLVMLRSGXF
;
A
#
# COMPACT_ATOMS: atom_id res chain seq x y z
N MET A 1 0.72 11.36 -7.24
CA MET A 1 1.38 11.14 -5.94
C MET A 1 2.16 9.82 -5.98
N VAL A 2 2.99 9.59 -4.99
CA VAL A 2 3.76 8.34 -4.90
C VAL A 2 3.01 7.36 -4.01
N VAL A 3 2.74 6.18 -4.53
CA VAL A 3 1.90 5.19 -3.85
C VAL A 3 2.64 3.86 -3.74
N ALA A 4 2.82 3.37 -2.52
CA ALA A 4 3.38 2.04 -2.30
C ALA A 4 2.25 1.01 -2.26
N VAL A 5 2.41 -0.08 -2.99
CA VAL A 5 1.47 -1.20 -2.97
C VAL A 5 2.08 -2.31 -2.13
N LEU A 6 1.62 -2.43 -0.89
CA LEU A 6 2.16 -3.41 0.05
C LEU A 6 1.45 -4.74 -0.11
N GLY A 7 2.20 -5.78 -0.40
CA GLY A 7 1.65 -7.08 -0.74
C GLY A 7 1.37 -7.21 -2.23
N ALA A 8 2.12 -6.48 -3.04
CA ALA A 8 1.95 -6.50 -4.50
C ALA A 8 2.23 -7.89 -5.06
N SER A 9 1.37 -8.33 -5.97
CA SER A 9 1.47 -9.66 -6.58
C SER A 9 1.81 -9.57 -8.07
N PRO A 10 2.67 -10.46 -8.58
CA PRO A 10 2.92 -10.51 -10.02
C PRO A 10 1.78 -11.16 -10.81
N LYS A 11 0.82 -11.78 -10.12
CA LYS A 11 -0.32 -12.43 -10.78
C LYS A 11 -1.36 -11.41 -11.20
N ALA A 12 -1.64 -11.33 -12.50
CA ALA A 12 -2.50 -10.27 -13.06
C ALA A 12 -3.92 -10.29 -12.50
N GLU A 13 -4.42 -11.45 -12.06
CA GLU A 13 -5.79 -11.56 -11.54
C GLU A 13 -5.93 -11.06 -10.10
N ARG A 14 -4.83 -10.83 -9.39
CA ARG A 14 -4.90 -10.36 -8.00
C ARG A 14 -5.27 -8.88 -7.95
N PHE A 15 -6.03 -8.50 -6.92
CA PHE A 15 -6.44 -7.11 -6.75
C PHE A 15 -5.25 -6.16 -6.58
N SER A 16 -4.18 -6.61 -5.91
CA SER A 16 -3.00 -5.76 -5.74
C SER A 16 -2.33 -5.46 -7.09
N HIS A 17 -2.32 -6.42 -8.00
CA HIS A 17 -1.77 -6.22 -9.34
C HIS A 17 -2.63 -5.23 -10.12
N LYS A 18 -3.96 -5.43 -10.06
CA LYS A 18 -4.89 -4.53 -10.74
C LYS A 18 -4.74 -3.10 -10.22
N ALA A 19 -4.53 -2.95 -8.90
CA ALA A 19 -4.33 -1.64 -8.31
C ALA A 19 -3.04 -1.00 -8.83
N ALA A 20 -1.95 -1.78 -8.91
CA ALA A 20 -0.68 -1.25 -9.42
C ALA A 20 -0.83 -0.74 -10.85
N VAL A 21 -1.57 -1.48 -11.68
CA VAL A 21 -1.82 -1.07 -13.08
C VAL A 21 -2.70 0.18 -13.12
N MET A 22 -3.82 0.17 -12.38
CA MET A 22 -4.77 1.29 -12.43
C MET A 22 -4.17 2.58 -11.87
N LEU A 23 -3.38 2.48 -10.80
CA LEU A 23 -2.70 3.65 -10.24
C LEU A 23 -1.78 4.29 -11.30
N GLN A 24 -1.03 3.48 -12.04
CA GLN A 24 -0.19 3.99 -13.12
C GLN A 24 -1.03 4.65 -14.21
N ASP A 25 -2.15 4.01 -14.58
CA ASP A 25 -3.04 4.56 -15.59
C ASP A 25 -3.60 5.93 -15.18
N PHE A 26 -3.76 6.15 -13.86
CA PHE A 26 -4.24 7.43 -13.34
C PHE A 26 -3.11 8.43 -13.08
N GLY A 27 -1.89 8.10 -13.49
CA GLY A 27 -0.78 9.04 -13.42
C GLY A 27 0.03 9.03 -12.14
N HIS A 28 -0.19 8.06 -11.26
CA HIS A 28 0.56 7.97 -10.01
C HIS A 28 1.86 7.19 -10.21
N ARG A 29 2.86 7.55 -9.43
CA ARG A 29 4.10 6.79 -9.38
C ARG A 29 3.92 5.64 -8.39
N VAL A 30 4.08 4.41 -8.86
CA VAL A 30 3.78 3.22 -8.07
C VAL A 30 5.05 2.51 -7.65
N VAL A 31 5.13 2.17 -6.37
CA VAL A 31 6.24 1.39 -5.80
C VAL A 31 5.66 0.10 -5.26
N PRO A 32 5.76 -1.01 -6.00
CA PRO A 32 5.29 -2.29 -5.46
C PRO A 32 6.27 -2.81 -4.42
N VAL A 33 5.73 -3.40 -3.35
CA VAL A 33 6.54 -3.96 -2.28
C VAL A 33 6.24 -5.44 -2.15
N ASN A 34 7.25 -6.27 -2.38
CA ASN A 34 7.13 -7.73 -2.29
C ASN A 34 8.52 -8.33 -2.08
N PRO A 35 8.75 -9.12 -1.01
CA PRO A 35 10.07 -9.66 -0.75
C PRO A 35 10.48 -10.82 -1.66
N TYR A 36 9.53 -11.40 -2.41
CA TYR A 36 9.78 -12.63 -3.15
C TYR A 36 9.84 -12.44 -4.66
N HIS A 37 9.41 -11.28 -5.19
CA HIS A 37 9.31 -11.07 -6.63
C HIS A 37 9.98 -9.74 -6.98
N PRO A 38 10.92 -9.76 -7.92
CA PRO A 38 11.60 -8.52 -8.30
C PRO A 38 10.83 -7.58 -9.20
N UNK A 39 9.70 -7.86 -9.80
CA UNK A 39 8.96 -7.08 -10.69
C UNK A 39 7.54 -7.34 -10.48
N VAL A 40 6.84 -6.47 -10.53
CA VAL A 40 5.38 -6.54 -10.52
C VAL A 40 4.84 -5.46 -11.46
N ALA A 41 3.94 -5.83 -12.36
CA ALA A 41 3.28 -4.89 -13.28
C ALA A 41 4.29 -3.98 -14.02
N GLY A 42 5.42 -4.55 -14.39
CA GLY A 42 6.43 -3.82 -15.14
C GLY A 42 7.30 -2.90 -14.29
N LEU A 43 7.15 -2.96 -12.97
CA LEU A 43 7.87 -2.08 -12.05
C LEU A 43 8.79 -2.89 -11.15
N THR A 44 9.94 -2.31 -10.79
CA THR A 44 10.85 -2.91 -9.81
C THR A 44 10.22 -2.85 -8.43
N CYS A 45 10.26 -3.97 -7.73
CA CYS A 45 9.75 -4.05 -6.36
C CYS A 45 10.81 -3.67 -5.34
N UNK A 46 10.43 -3.00 -4.28
CA UNK A 46 11.09 -2.80 -3.23
C UNK A 46 10.87 -3.94 -2.51
N PRO A 47 11.95 -4.61 -1.86
CA PRO A 47 11.77 -5.85 -1.12
C PRO A 47 11.03 -5.69 0.20
N SER A 48 11.04 -4.51 0.78
CA SER A 48 10.32 -4.23 2.03
C SER A 48 10.06 -2.74 2.14
N LEU A 49 9.16 -2.37 3.06
CA LEU A 49 8.90 -0.95 3.34
C LEU A 49 10.16 -0.25 3.87
N SER A 50 11.02 -0.97 4.57
CA SER A 50 12.24 -0.37 5.12
C SER A 50 13.23 0.06 4.04
N ALA A 51 13.06 -0.41 2.81
CA ALA A 51 13.88 0.04 1.68
C ALA A 51 13.48 1.42 1.17
N LEU A 52 12.33 1.95 1.65
CA LEU A 52 11.81 3.24 1.21
C LEU A 52 12.17 4.33 2.22
N ASP A 53 12.46 5.51 1.69
CA ASP A 53 12.84 6.63 2.55
C ASP A 53 11.66 7.25 3.30
N UNK A 54 11.74 7.67 4.45
CA UNK A 54 10.78 8.29 5.24
C UNK A 54 10.22 9.41 4.50
N GLY A 55 9.09 9.51 4.50
CA GLY A 55 8.36 10.58 3.89
C GLY A 55 8.25 10.51 2.38
N SER A 56 8.76 9.47 1.75
CA SER A 56 8.72 9.33 0.29
C SER A 56 7.39 8.82 -0.27
N UNK A 57 6.48 8.17 0.41
CA UNK A 57 5.31 7.69 -0.05
C UNK A 57 4.25 8.56 0.39
N ASP A 58 3.39 8.97 -0.42
CA ASP A 58 2.18 9.66 0.00
C ASP A 58 1.20 8.68 0.63
N THR A 59 0.94 7.61 -0.04
CA THR A 59 -0.08 6.62 0.35
C THR A 59 0.52 5.22 0.30
N VAL A 60 0.15 4.39 1.28
CA VAL A 60 0.41 2.95 1.23
C VAL A 60 -0.95 2.27 1.08
N THR A 61 -1.12 1.50 0.01
CA THR A 61 -2.34 0.70 -0.16
C THR A 61 -2.01 -0.75 0.18
N VAL A 62 -2.74 -1.29 1.16
CA VAL A 62 -2.40 -2.56 1.79
C VAL A 62 -3.24 -3.70 1.23
N TYR A 63 -2.54 -4.75 0.81
CA TYR A 63 -3.12 -5.99 0.31
C TYR A 63 -2.53 -7.19 1.03
N MET A 64 -2.63 -7.20 2.36
CA MET A 64 -2.25 -8.36 3.15
C MET A 64 -3.15 -8.44 4.38
N ARG A 65 -3.50 -9.65 4.78
CA ARG A 65 -4.37 -9.84 5.93
C ARG A 65 -3.67 -9.37 7.20
N GLU A 66 -4.49 -9.09 8.22
CA GLU A 66 -4.02 -8.47 9.46
C GLU A 66 -2.83 -9.19 10.10
N ALA A 67 -2.87 -10.53 10.14
CA ALA A 67 -1.79 -11.29 10.78
C ALA A 67 -0.44 -11.08 10.10
N LEU A 68 -0.44 -10.93 8.78
CA LEU A 68 0.79 -10.69 8.04
C LEU A 68 1.21 -9.22 8.08
N LEU A 69 0.25 -8.33 8.27
CA LEU A 69 0.50 -6.89 8.30
C LEU A 69 1.08 -6.43 9.63
N ALA A 70 0.63 -7.01 10.74
CA ALA A 70 1.01 -6.55 12.08
C ALA A 70 2.53 -6.44 12.28
N PRO A 71 3.37 -7.39 11.80
CA PRO A 71 4.82 -7.25 11.96
C PRO A 71 5.44 -6.04 11.26
N HIS A 72 4.70 -5.40 10.37
CA HIS A 72 5.22 -4.26 9.60
C HIS A 72 4.90 -2.90 10.24
N ALA A 73 4.33 -2.90 11.43
CA ALA A 73 3.96 -1.65 12.09
C ALA A 73 5.11 -0.67 12.24
N UNK A 74 6.07 -1.05 12.49
CA UNK A 74 7.21 -0.32 12.69
C UNK A 74 7.68 0.34 11.48
N GLU A 75 7.68 -0.49 10.51
CA GLU A 75 8.10 0.04 9.21
C GLU A 75 7.15 1.12 8.70
N LEU A 76 5.84 0.93 8.90
CA LEU A 76 4.85 1.91 8.48
C LEU A 76 5.04 3.22 9.24
N LEU A 77 5.29 3.15 10.54
CA LEU A 77 5.53 4.34 11.33
C LEU A 77 6.79 5.07 10.87
N ALA A 78 7.85 4.32 10.57
CA ALA A 78 9.11 4.93 10.10
C ALA A 78 8.95 5.56 8.72
N LEU A 79 8.12 4.98 7.88
CA LEU A 79 7.89 5.50 6.53
C LEU A 79 7.11 6.81 6.55
N MET A 80 6.21 6.96 7.52
CA MET A 80 5.42 8.18 7.70
C MET A 80 4.65 8.58 6.42
N PRO A 81 3.86 7.68 5.84
CA PRO A 81 3.02 8.11 4.73
C PRO A 81 1.92 9.04 5.24
N ARG A 82 1.36 9.85 4.35
CA ARG A 82 0.24 10.69 4.71
C ARG A 82 -1.00 9.85 4.99
N ARG A 83 -1.18 8.77 4.21
CA ARG A 83 -2.40 7.96 4.25
C ARG A 83 -2.10 6.49 4.06
N ILE A 84 -2.85 5.65 4.76
CA ILE A 84 -2.83 4.19 4.53
C ILE A 84 -4.25 3.75 4.20
N ILE A 85 -4.40 2.99 3.11
CA ILE A 85 -5.67 2.42 2.71
C ILE A 85 -5.63 0.92 2.99
N PHE A 86 -6.53 0.46 3.87
CA PHE A 86 -6.68 -0.97 4.15
C PHE A 86 -7.77 -1.50 3.23
N ASN A 87 -7.36 -2.22 2.19
CA ASN A 87 -8.30 -2.75 1.20
C ASN A 87 -9.16 -3.87 1.82
N PRO A 88 -10.31 -4.22 1.21
CA PRO A 88 -11.16 -5.28 1.77
C PRO A 88 -10.38 -6.55 2.04
N GLY A 89 -10.48 -7.07 3.26
CA GLY A 89 -9.72 -8.23 3.72
C GLY A 89 -8.39 -7.88 4.39
N SER A 90 -7.99 -6.61 4.36
CA SER A 90 -6.74 -6.15 4.98
C SER A 90 -6.98 -5.28 6.21
N GLU A 91 -8.22 -5.18 6.68
CA GLU A 91 -8.54 -4.33 7.83
C GLU A 91 -7.74 -4.75 9.06
N ALA A 92 -7.21 -3.78 9.78
CA ALA A 92 -6.39 -4.02 10.96
C ALA A 92 -6.67 -2.92 11.99
N PRO A 93 -7.80 -3.01 12.72
CA PRO A 93 -8.26 -1.88 13.54
C PRO A 93 -7.29 -1.47 14.64
N ALA A 94 -6.63 -2.41 15.30
CA ALA A 94 -5.68 -2.05 16.36
C ALA A 94 -4.47 -1.32 15.78
N LEU A 95 -3.96 -1.81 14.65
CA LEU A 95 -2.85 -1.15 13.97
C LEU A 95 -3.25 0.24 13.48
N ALA A 96 -4.45 0.35 12.90
CA ALA A 96 -4.94 1.64 12.41
C ALA A 96 -5.03 2.67 13.54
N LYS A 97 -5.47 2.23 14.72
CA LYS A 97 -5.52 3.12 15.89
C LYS A 97 -4.14 3.65 16.22
N THR A 98 -3.15 2.76 16.27
CA THR A 98 -1.75 3.14 16.56
C THR A 98 -1.22 4.12 15.52
N LEU A 99 -1.49 3.85 14.24
CA LEU A 99 -0.99 4.69 13.16
C LEU A 99 -1.67 6.07 13.16
N ARG A 100 -2.96 6.11 13.46
CA ARG A 100 -3.68 7.40 13.56
C ARG A 100 -3.12 8.25 14.70
N GLU A 101 -2.74 7.62 15.76
CA GLU A 101 -2.10 8.33 16.88
C GLU A 101 -0.77 8.96 16.46
N UNK A 102 -0.25 8.50 15.42
CA UNK A 102 0.85 8.90 14.91
C UNK A 102 0.68 9.89 13.93
N GLY A 103 -0.47 10.28 13.66
CA GLY A 103 -0.85 11.32 12.71
C GLY A 103 -1.06 10.84 11.28
N ILE A 104 -1.09 9.53 11.06
CA ILE A 104 -1.28 8.97 9.73
C ILE A 104 -2.77 8.75 9.49
N GLU A 105 -3.29 9.23 8.36
CA GLU A 105 -4.68 8.98 7.97
C GLU A 105 -4.84 7.50 7.61
N CYS A 106 -5.84 6.84 8.18
CA CYS A 106 -6.12 5.42 7.90
C CYS A 106 -7.55 5.26 7.47
N VAL A 107 -7.78 4.62 6.34
CA VAL A 107 -9.15 4.36 5.85
C VAL A 107 -9.30 2.90 5.44
N ASP A 108 -10.47 2.34 5.68
CA ASP A 108 -10.85 1.02 5.16
C ASP A 108 -11.62 1.27 3.87
N ALA A 109 -11.02 0.92 2.75
CA ALA A 109 -11.63 1.24 1.45
C ALA A 109 -11.00 0.38 0.36
N CYS A 110 -11.62 0.37 -0.80
CA CYS A 110 -11.11 -0.34 -1.98
C CYS A 110 -10.43 0.67 -2.89
N THR A 111 -9.14 0.53 -3.09
CA THR A 111 -8.36 1.46 -3.92
C THR A 111 -8.90 1.53 -5.35
N LEU A 112 -9.30 0.40 -5.94
CA LEU A 112 -9.85 0.40 -7.30
C LEU A 112 -11.12 1.23 -7.37
N VAL A 113 -12.00 1.09 -6.38
CA VAL A 113 -13.25 1.87 -6.33
C VAL A 113 -12.95 3.34 -6.14
N MET A 114 -12.00 3.67 -5.26
CA MET A 114 -11.61 5.06 -5.02
C MET A 114 -11.10 5.71 -6.31
N LEU A 115 -10.28 4.99 -7.08
CA LEU A 115 -9.74 5.52 -8.33
C LEU A 115 -10.84 5.77 -9.35
N ARG A 116 -11.74 4.77 -9.51
CA ARG A 116 -12.83 4.89 -10.48
C ARG A 116 -13.81 6.01 -10.14
N SER A 117 -14.03 6.24 -8.86
CA SER A 117 -15.01 7.23 -8.40
C SER A 117 -14.42 8.62 -8.16
N GLY A 118 -13.10 8.75 -8.25
CA GLY A 118 -12.43 10.02 -7.99
C GLY A 118 -12.14 10.34 -6.51
N UNK A 119 -12.18 9.40 -5.89
CA UNK A 119 -12.04 9.56 -4.53
C UNK A 119 -10.72 9.28 -4.05
N PHE A 120 -9.92 8.92 -4.88
CA PHE A 120 -8.56 8.66 -4.50
C PHE A 120 -7.80 9.97 -4.30
#